data_19b16ce3384438b95fa1c88b4671a017
#
_entry.id   19b16ce3384438b95fa1c88b4671a017
#
_cell.length_a   1.000
_cell.length_b   1.000
_cell.length_c   1.000
_cell.angle_alpha   90.00
_cell.angle_beta   90.00
_cell.angle_gamma   90.00
#
_symmetry.space_group_name_H-M   'P 1'
#
loop_
_entity.id
_entity.type
_entity.pdbx_description
1 polymer ?
#
loop_
_entity_poly.entity_id
_entity_poly.type
_entity_poly.pdbx_seq_one_letter_code
_entity_poly.pdbx_strand_id
1 'polypeptide(L)'
;MAKKHPKHAESKAPNPKRATLPRRVDYTPEFKKSWDRYNKAGRHDMHAMRAVMVMIWEGQPLPPEYLDHELRGEWGGSRECHVGGDFPLIYQMTERNLIFVDLGTHAELFR
;
A
#
# COMPACT_ATOMS: atom_id res chain seq x y z
N MET A 1 23.93 -0.81 6.37
CA MET A 1 23.73 -0.33 6.29
C MET A 1 23.29 -0.03 6.76
N ALA A 2 22.99 0.00 6.97
CA ALA A 2 22.68 0.61 7.09
C ALA A 2 22.46 1.15 7.73
N LYS A 3 22.51 1.24 8.26
CA LYS A 3 22.46 1.94 8.60
C LYS A 3 22.13 2.62 8.96
N LYS A 4 21.91 2.79 9.34
CA LYS A 4 21.71 3.66 9.49
C LYS A 4 21.17 4.17 9.66
N HIS A 5 20.75 4.25 10.06
CA HIS A 5 20.41 5.09 9.96
C HIS A 5 19.98 5.55 10.57
N PRO A 6 19.90 5.80 10.77
CA PRO A 6 19.66 6.56 10.91
C PRO A 6 19.40 7.08 11.33
N LYS A 7 19.42 7.30 11.55
CA LYS A 7 19.39 8.03 11.49
C LYS A 7 19.07 8.63 11.29
N HIS A 8 18.71 8.77 11.38
CA HIS A 8 18.67 9.61 10.82
C HIS A 8 18.34 10.04 10.53
N ALA A 9 18.16 10.19 10.82
CA ALA A 9 18.01 10.88 10.32
C ALA A 9 17.98 11.40 10.10
N GLU A 10 17.77 11.45 10.16
CA GLU A 10 17.77 12.15 9.84
C GLU A 10 17.40 13.22 9.20
N SER A 11 16.72 13.85 9.16
CA SER A 11 16.05 15.02 8.68
C SER A 11 16.90 15.99 7.91
N LYS A 12 17.87 15.53 7.34
CA LYS A 12 18.78 16.33 6.53
C LYS A 12 18.34 16.33 5.09
N ALA A 13 18.71 17.36 4.37
CA ALA A 13 18.53 17.39 2.94
C ALA A 13 19.20 16.16 2.33
N PRO A 14 18.60 15.54 1.33
CA PRO A 14 19.20 14.36 0.71
C PRO A 14 20.53 14.69 0.06
N ASN A 15 21.46 13.77 0.14
CA ASN A 15 22.72 13.88 -0.58
C ASN A 15 22.41 13.74 -2.07
N PRO A 16 22.79 14.71 -2.93
CA PRO A 16 22.44 14.65 -4.35
C PRO A 16 23.07 13.46 -5.09
N LYS A 17 24.07 12.82 -4.49
CA LYS A 17 24.71 11.65 -5.10
C LYS A 17 24.07 10.33 -4.67
N ARG A 18 23.04 10.39 -3.85
CA ARG A 18 22.37 9.19 -3.33
C ARG A 18 20.93 9.16 -3.80
N ALA A 19 20.48 7.98 -4.12
CA ALA A 19 19.08 7.75 -4.39
C ALA A 19 18.27 7.90 -3.11
N THR A 20 17.03 8.37 -3.25
CA THR A 20 16.08 8.39 -2.14
C THR A 20 15.78 6.95 -1.74
N LEU A 21 15.82 6.67 -0.45
CA LEU A 21 15.52 5.32 0.03
C LEU A 21 14.02 5.05 -0.11
N PRO A 22 13.65 3.90 -0.64
CA PRO A 22 12.24 3.55 -0.72
C PRO A 22 11.68 3.24 0.66
N ARG A 23 10.36 3.31 0.79
CA ARG A 23 9.70 2.88 2.00
C ARG A 23 9.86 1.38 2.18
N ARG A 24 9.96 0.97 3.44
CA ARG A 24 9.92 -0.43 3.78
C ARG A 24 8.51 -0.94 3.56
N VAL A 25 8.37 -2.12 2.99
CA VAL A 25 7.08 -2.71 2.66
C VAL A 25 6.83 -3.92 3.54
N ASP A 26 5.66 -3.96 4.16
CA ASP A 26 5.21 -5.09 4.94
C ASP A 26 3.80 -5.48 4.51
N TYR A 27 3.41 -6.71 4.84
CA TYR A 27 2.11 -7.28 4.53
C TYR A 27 1.54 -7.90 5.80
N THR A 28 0.26 -7.65 6.07
CA THR A 28 -0.38 -8.34 7.18
C THR A 28 -0.63 -9.80 6.81
N PRO A 29 -0.81 -10.68 7.80
CA PRO A 29 -1.23 -12.06 7.50
C PRO A 29 -2.55 -12.12 6.73
N GLU A 30 -3.50 -11.22 7.04
CA GLU A 30 -4.78 -11.13 6.32
C GLU A 30 -4.56 -10.81 4.86
N PHE A 31 -3.68 -9.84 4.57
CA PHE A 31 -3.39 -9.49 3.19
C PHE A 31 -2.84 -10.69 2.42
N LYS A 32 -1.91 -11.43 3.02
CA LYS A 32 -1.30 -12.58 2.36
C LYS A 32 -2.32 -13.66 2.04
N LYS A 33 -3.24 -13.92 2.96
CA LYS A 33 -4.31 -14.89 2.74
C LYS A 33 -5.26 -14.44 1.64
N SER A 34 -5.65 -13.17 1.68
CA SER A 34 -6.54 -12.63 0.64
C SER A 34 -5.87 -12.65 -0.71
N TRP A 35 -4.61 -12.22 -0.78
CA TRP A 35 -3.85 -12.25 -2.02
C TRP A 35 -3.85 -13.64 -2.64
N ASP A 36 -3.50 -14.63 -1.84
CA ASP A 36 -3.41 -16.01 -2.32
C ASP A 36 -4.76 -16.51 -2.83
N ARG A 37 -5.82 -16.22 -2.09
CA ARG A 37 -7.17 -16.64 -2.46
C ARG A 37 -7.63 -16.00 -3.76
N TYR A 38 -7.46 -14.69 -3.89
CA TYR A 38 -7.86 -13.97 -5.10
C TYR A 38 -7.00 -14.36 -6.30
N ASN A 39 -5.71 -14.55 -6.07
CA ASN A 39 -4.80 -14.94 -7.14
C ASN A 39 -5.15 -16.31 -7.71
N LYS A 40 -5.53 -17.24 -6.84
CA LYS A 40 -5.93 -18.59 -7.28
C LYS A 40 -7.28 -18.61 -7.97
N ALA A 41 -8.21 -17.75 -7.52
CA ALA A 41 -9.55 -17.72 -8.08
C ALA A 41 -9.58 -17.16 -9.51
N GLY A 42 -8.67 -16.28 -9.83
CA GLY A 42 -8.54 -15.74 -11.20
C GLY A 42 -9.70 -14.88 -11.67
N ARG A 43 -10.47 -14.31 -10.73
CA ARG A 43 -11.64 -13.50 -11.08
C ARG A 43 -11.37 -12.00 -11.13
N HIS A 44 -10.24 -11.57 -10.60
CA HIS A 44 -9.86 -10.16 -10.55
C HIS A 44 -8.48 -10.00 -11.15
N ASP A 45 -8.23 -8.82 -11.67
CA ASP A 45 -6.94 -8.51 -12.31
C ASP A 45 -5.88 -8.25 -11.26
N MET A 46 -5.14 -9.29 -10.92
CA MET A 46 -4.09 -9.20 -9.91
C MET A 46 -2.86 -8.45 -10.43
N HIS A 47 -2.69 -8.36 -11.74
CA HIS A 47 -1.64 -7.51 -12.31
C HIS A 47 -1.96 -6.04 -12.07
N ALA A 48 -3.23 -5.65 -12.24
CA ALA A 48 -3.66 -4.29 -11.96
C ALA A 48 -3.46 -3.95 -10.48
N MET A 49 -3.79 -4.89 -9.60
CA MET A 49 -3.58 -4.72 -8.15
C MET A 49 -2.09 -4.49 -7.87
N ARG A 50 -1.22 -5.31 -8.43
CA ARG A 50 0.21 -5.17 -8.21
C ARG A 50 0.73 -3.83 -8.74
N ALA A 51 0.26 -3.40 -9.90
CA ALA A 51 0.67 -2.12 -10.47
C ALA A 51 0.32 -0.95 -9.54
N VAL A 52 -0.86 -0.98 -8.95
CA VAL A 52 -1.28 0.04 -7.98
C VAL A 52 -0.38 0.00 -6.74
N MET A 53 -0.08 -1.19 -6.24
CA MET A 53 0.81 -1.34 -5.09
C MET A 53 2.18 -0.74 -5.35
N VAL A 54 2.70 -0.92 -6.55
CA VAL A 54 4.00 -0.33 -6.94
C VAL A 54 3.92 1.18 -6.97
N MET A 55 2.84 1.74 -7.53
CA MET A 55 2.65 3.19 -7.55
C MET A 55 2.63 3.78 -6.14
N ILE A 56 1.91 3.11 -5.23
CA ILE A 56 1.86 3.54 -3.83
C ILE A 56 3.25 3.49 -3.20
N TRP A 57 3.97 2.40 -3.43
CA TRP A 57 5.32 2.23 -2.90
C TRP A 57 6.27 3.30 -3.42
N GLU A 58 6.15 3.65 -4.68
CA GLU A 58 6.98 4.69 -5.28
C GLU A 58 6.61 6.10 -4.82
N GLY A 59 5.51 6.23 -4.08
CA GLY A 59 5.07 7.53 -3.58
C GLY A 59 4.39 8.39 -4.61
N GLN A 60 3.97 7.82 -5.71
CA GLN A 60 3.27 8.54 -6.76
C GLN A 60 1.81 8.75 -6.39
N PRO A 61 1.25 9.93 -6.66
CA PRO A 61 -0.18 10.12 -6.46
C PRO A 61 -0.96 9.20 -7.40
N LEU A 62 -2.00 8.58 -6.88
CA LEU A 62 -2.85 7.73 -7.71
C LEU A 62 -3.78 8.59 -8.55
N PRO A 63 -4.03 8.20 -9.82
CA PRO A 63 -5.05 8.87 -10.62
C PRO A 63 -6.41 8.91 -9.92
N PRO A 64 -7.22 9.94 -10.20
CA PRO A 64 -8.51 10.12 -9.49
C PRO A 64 -9.46 8.93 -9.59
N GLU A 65 -9.39 8.16 -10.67
CA GLU A 65 -10.27 7.01 -10.84
C GLU A 65 -10.08 5.93 -9.79
N TYR A 66 -8.93 5.92 -9.11
CA TYR A 66 -8.69 4.94 -8.04
C TYR A 66 -9.32 5.35 -6.71
N LEU A 67 -9.88 6.55 -6.60
CA LEU A 67 -10.63 7.00 -5.42
C LEU A 67 -9.86 6.81 -4.11
N ASP A 68 -8.57 7.09 -4.12
CA ASP A 68 -7.74 6.94 -2.93
C ASP A 68 -8.16 7.93 -1.84
N HIS A 69 -8.44 7.41 -0.66
CA HIS A 69 -8.93 8.25 0.45
C HIS A 69 -8.66 7.60 1.79
N GLU A 70 -8.66 8.43 2.84
CA GLU A 70 -8.51 7.95 4.20
C GLU A 70 -9.78 7.30 4.69
N LEU A 71 -9.61 6.26 5.50
CA LEU A 71 -10.72 5.58 6.13
C LEU A 71 -10.91 6.11 7.55
N ARG A 72 -12.12 5.94 8.08
CA ARG A 72 -12.48 6.39 9.42
C ARG A 72 -12.96 5.22 10.26
N GLY A 73 -13.21 5.48 11.55
CA GLY A 73 -13.73 4.47 12.47
C GLY A 73 -12.70 3.40 12.76
N GLU A 74 -13.12 2.16 12.69
CA GLU A 74 -12.24 1.02 13.00
C GLU A 74 -11.03 0.94 12.07
N TRP A 75 -11.14 1.52 10.89
CA TRP A 75 -10.06 1.53 9.90
C TRP A 75 -9.23 2.81 9.97
N GLY A 76 -9.41 3.62 11.01
CA GLY A 76 -8.67 4.87 11.15
C GLY A 76 -7.17 4.63 11.06
N GLY A 77 -6.49 5.53 10.37
CA GLY A 77 -5.07 5.38 10.10
C GLY A 77 -4.76 4.60 8.83
N SER A 78 -5.77 4.05 8.18
CA SER A 78 -5.63 3.34 6.92
C SER A 78 -6.21 4.14 5.78
N ARG A 79 -5.79 3.80 4.57
CA ARG A 79 -6.31 4.37 3.32
C ARG A 79 -6.88 3.24 2.47
N GLU A 80 -7.81 3.60 1.62
CA GLU A 80 -8.43 2.68 0.66
C GLU A 80 -8.27 3.26 -0.73
N CYS A 81 -8.00 2.40 -1.71
CA CYS A 81 -8.14 2.77 -3.11
C CYS A 81 -8.85 1.64 -3.84
N HIS A 82 -9.47 1.98 -4.97
CA HIS A 82 -10.25 1.04 -5.78
C HIS A 82 -9.42 0.66 -7.01
N VAL A 83 -9.10 -0.60 -7.13
CA VAL A 83 -8.22 -1.05 -8.22
C VAL A 83 -9.00 -1.38 -9.49
N GLY A 84 -10.28 -1.60 -9.37
CA GLY A 84 -11.13 -1.87 -10.51
C GLY A 84 -12.44 -2.46 -10.00
N GLY A 85 -13.56 -1.90 -10.43
CA GLY A 85 -14.85 -2.35 -9.95
C GLY A 85 -14.90 -2.39 -8.44
N ASP A 86 -15.42 -3.48 -7.90
CA ASP A 86 -15.51 -3.67 -6.45
C ASP A 86 -14.27 -4.46 -5.96
N PHE A 87 -13.11 -3.81 -6.03
CA PHE A 87 -11.86 -4.47 -5.64
C PHE A 87 -10.91 -3.49 -4.93
N PRO A 88 -11.30 -3.05 -3.72
CA PRO A 88 -10.46 -2.14 -2.95
C PRO A 88 -9.22 -2.79 -2.35
N LEU A 89 -8.22 -1.94 -2.16
CA LEU A 89 -6.97 -2.25 -1.48
C LEU A 89 -6.88 -1.34 -0.26
N ILE A 90 -6.59 -1.91 0.90
CA ILE A 90 -6.42 -1.16 2.14
C ILE A 90 -4.94 -1.17 2.50
N TYR A 91 -4.40 0.01 2.81
CA TYR A 91 -2.99 0.13 3.17
C TYR A 91 -2.79 1.23 4.19
N GLN A 92 -1.66 1.18 4.88
CA GLN A 92 -1.22 2.21 5.81
C GLN A 92 0.14 2.71 5.34
N MET A 93 0.33 4.01 5.36
CA MET A 93 1.58 4.59 4.91
C MET A 93 2.05 5.67 5.87
N THR A 94 3.31 5.56 6.26
CA THR A 94 4.00 6.57 7.02
C THR A 94 5.15 7.09 6.17
N GLU A 95 5.95 7.98 6.73
CA GLU A 95 7.09 8.49 5.99
C GLU A 95 8.04 7.39 5.55
N ARG A 96 8.19 6.33 6.35
CA ARG A 96 9.20 5.30 6.10
C ARG A 96 8.63 3.92 5.82
N ASN A 97 7.37 3.69 6.12
CA ASN A 97 6.79 2.37 6.04
C ASN A 97 5.53 2.35 5.23
N LEU A 98 5.32 1.27 4.53
CA LEU A 98 4.10 1.00 3.78
C LEU A 98 3.65 -0.40 4.18
N ILE A 99 2.42 -0.52 4.65
CA ILE A 99 1.87 -1.80 5.08
C ILE A 99 0.61 -2.06 4.27
N PHE A 100 0.59 -3.16 3.52
CA PHE A 100 -0.61 -3.60 2.84
C PHE A 100 -1.44 -4.42 3.82
N VAL A 101 -2.63 -3.93 4.12
CA VAL A 101 -3.46 -4.43 5.21
C VAL A 101 -4.41 -5.52 4.74
N ASP A 102 -5.10 -5.30 3.63
CA ASP A 102 -6.01 -6.30 3.06
C ASP A 102 -6.43 -5.86 1.67
N LEU A 103 -7.06 -6.79 0.95
CA LEU A 103 -7.70 -6.52 -0.33
C LEU A 103 -8.91 -7.42 -0.46
N GLY A 104 -9.88 -7.01 -1.26
CA GLY A 104 -11.08 -7.83 -1.44
C GLY A 104 -12.23 -6.99 -1.97
N THR A 105 -13.42 -7.52 -1.89
CA THR A 105 -14.63 -6.76 -2.20
C THR A 105 -15.04 -5.94 -0.97
N HIS A 106 -15.87 -4.92 -1.17
CA HIS A 106 -16.37 -4.13 -0.05
C HIS A 106 -17.12 -5.00 0.96
N ALA A 107 -17.90 -5.95 0.46
CA ALA A 107 -18.67 -6.83 1.35
C ALA A 107 -17.76 -7.66 2.25
N GLU A 108 -16.61 -8.07 1.75
CA GLU A 108 -15.67 -8.85 2.55
C GLU A 108 -14.91 -8.00 3.55
N LEU A 109 -14.52 -6.81 3.14
CA LEU A 109 -13.66 -5.96 3.95
C LEU A 109 -14.43 -5.17 5.01
N PHE A 110 -15.64 -4.75 4.71
CA PHE A 110 -16.41 -3.82 5.54
C PHE A 110 -17.73 -4.38 6.04
N ARG A 111 -17.80 -5.66 6.30
CA ARG A 111 -19.02 -6.20 6.85
C ARG A 111 -19.17 -5.92 8.34
#